data_f45cf4b669c97eb21e4780c0269ee5b5
#
_entry.id   f45cf4b669c97eb21e4780c0269ee5b5
#
_cell.length_a   1.000
_cell.length_b   1.000
_cell.length_c   1.000
_cell.angle_alpha   90.00
_cell.angle_beta   90.00
_cell.angle_gamma   90.00
#
_symmetry.space_group_name_H-M   'P 1'
#
loop_
_entity.id
_entity.type
_entity.pdbx_description
1 polymer ?
#
loop_
_entity_poly.entity_id
_entity_poly.type
_entity_poly.pdbx_seq_one_letter_code
_entity_poly.pdbx_strand_id
1 'polypeptide(L)'
;MELLIGIVFVVAFAAIVLALVTRKGGRKGKQKGRSQIIRDANRKLSQDPHNPDGLMALGELYYNERAWDKAYPLYETMMSVATIHHEIDPFKASLRQGICAVKLNKTADAFRGLGAAFKINKQDFDVNYYLGVASFKNNEFEKAIPCFKRALIIRSDAPHLNSYIGLSMYKAKHFKESLPYLKRGLDENPDNKEVLFCMADAMNEGGYSDKAMKVFMHLRPDPEFGARSCLSCGLFHLKSNQADLAIQDFEIGMKHQNVPQDIMVEIRYRYAIACFMTNCITKGLDALKEIQATMPNYKDVPQLAARYQELNKNKNLQTYLMGASSDYVALCRRIVLSYYKKGTAKLLDFSVAQDTVDVLVNVDFIRSEENHMFKFFRSTGSIGELPVRDFHGKVSEHKADKGFLVSAGTYSEEARRFAEGRPIELFDKDMLIKLLKKVGD
;
A
#
# COMPACT_ATOMS: atom_id res chain seq x y z
N MET A 1 48.33 -9.09 49.23
CA MET A 1 47.52 -8.43 48.18
C MET A 1 46.01 -8.70 48.34
N GLU A 2 45.62 -9.89 48.71
CA GLU A 2 44.21 -10.29 48.88
C GLU A 2 43.46 -9.54 50.01
N LEU A 3 44.14 -9.20 51.12
CA LEU A 3 43.53 -8.49 52.24
C LEU A 3 43.15 -7.02 51.86
N LEU A 4 43.94 -6.38 50.98
CA LEU A 4 43.67 -5.01 50.52
C LEU A 4 42.46 -4.94 49.55
N ILE A 5 42.29 -5.98 48.72
CA ILE A 5 41.18 -6.10 47.76
C ILE A 5 39.86 -6.31 48.55
N GLY A 6 39.89 -7.13 49.62
CA GLY A 6 38.72 -7.35 50.48
C GLY A 6 38.21 -6.08 51.15
N ILE A 7 39.14 -5.22 51.66
CA ILE A 7 38.78 -3.94 52.27
C ILE A 7 38.18 -2.95 51.31
N VAL A 8 38.69 -2.88 50.06
CA VAL A 8 38.13 -2.01 49.02
C VAL A 8 36.71 -2.44 48.64
N PHE A 9 36.42 -3.74 48.53
CA PHE A 9 35.05 -4.24 48.26
C PHE A 9 34.07 -3.94 49.39
N VAL A 10 34.49 -4.07 50.65
CA VAL A 10 33.64 -3.77 51.80
C VAL A 10 33.33 -2.27 51.90
N VAL A 11 34.30 -1.41 51.61
CA VAL A 11 34.09 0.06 51.59
C VAL A 11 33.19 0.47 50.44
N ALA A 12 33.39 -0.11 49.24
CA ALA A 12 32.54 0.15 48.07
C ALA A 12 31.08 -0.34 48.31
N PHE A 13 30.92 -1.49 48.91
CA PHE A 13 29.61 -2.02 49.26
C PHE A 13 28.90 -1.17 50.35
N ALA A 14 29.63 -0.74 51.39
CA ALA A 14 29.12 0.17 52.37
C ALA A 14 28.72 1.53 51.79
N ALA A 15 29.50 2.08 50.84
CA ALA A 15 29.16 3.32 50.15
C ALA A 15 27.90 3.15 49.25
N ILE A 16 27.72 2.02 48.57
CA ILE A 16 26.52 1.74 47.77
C ILE A 16 25.29 1.58 48.67
N VAL A 17 25.41 0.88 49.80
CA VAL A 17 24.33 0.73 50.78
C VAL A 17 23.97 2.09 51.39
N LEU A 18 24.94 2.92 51.71
CA LEU A 18 24.72 4.28 52.25
C LEU A 18 24.01 5.18 51.17
N ALA A 19 24.43 5.08 49.92
CA ALA A 19 23.79 5.79 48.79
C ALA A 19 22.34 5.32 48.54
N LEU A 20 22.05 4.04 48.73
CA LEU A 20 20.69 3.48 48.60
C LEU A 20 19.79 3.89 49.79
N VAL A 21 20.34 3.96 51.01
CA VAL A 21 19.61 4.42 52.22
C VAL A 21 19.33 5.91 52.14
N THR A 22 20.30 6.71 51.70
CA THR A 22 20.10 8.17 51.52
C THR A 22 19.13 8.48 50.38
N ARG A 23 19.14 7.66 49.30
CA ARG A 23 18.16 7.75 48.21
C ARG A 23 16.71 7.42 48.66
N LYS A 24 16.53 6.46 49.59
CA LYS A 24 15.22 6.17 50.21
C LYS A 24 14.73 7.32 51.12
N GLY A 25 15.65 8.01 51.82
CA GLY A 25 15.30 9.18 52.63
C GLY A 25 14.82 10.37 51.79
N GLY A 26 15.43 10.61 50.62
CA GLY A 26 15.02 11.67 49.69
C GLY A 26 13.61 11.46 49.06
N ARG A 27 13.20 10.21 48.87
CA ARG A 27 11.85 9.89 48.38
C ARG A 27 10.74 10.18 49.43
N LYS A 28 10.98 9.93 50.71
CA LYS A 28 10.01 10.23 51.77
C LYS A 28 9.80 11.74 51.99
N GLY A 29 10.86 12.55 51.84
CA GLY A 29 10.75 14.01 51.88
C GLY A 29 9.96 14.61 50.73
N LYS A 30 10.14 14.11 49.48
CA LYS A 30 9.33 14.55 48.33
C LYS A 30 7.85 14.13 48.43
N GLN A 31 7.54 12.97 49.01
CA GLN A 31 6.16 12.51 49.22
C GLN A 31 5.40 13.33 50.28
N LYS A 32 6.07 13.76 51.37
CA LYS A 32 5.47 14.63 52.36
C LYS A 32 5.18 16.02 51.81
N GLY A 33 6.10 16.62 51.05
CA GLY A 33 5.87 17.91 50.38
C GLY A 33 4.71 17.87 49.40
N ARG A 34 4.62 16.77 48.58
CA ARG A 34 3.51 16.55 47.63
C ARG A 34 2.14 16.52 48.33
N SER A 35 1.99 15.71 49.36
CA SER A 35 0.74 15.59 50.13
C SER A 35 0.32 16.90 50.80
N GLN A 36 1.29 17.72 51.22
CA GLN A 36 1.03 19.02 51.82
C GLN A 36 0.55 20.02 50.76
N ILE A 37 1.20 20.08 49.57
CA ILE A 37 0.76 20.93 48.46
C ILE A 37 -0.68 20.60 48.06
N ILE A 38 -1.01 19.29 47.90
CA ILE A 38 -2.37 18.86 47.54
C ILE A 38 -3.38 19.29 48.63
N ARG A 39 -3.06 19.10 49.90
CA ARG A 39 -3.96 19.46 51.02
C ARG A 39 -4.22 20.96 51.05
N ASP A 40 -3.16 21.78 50.98
CA ASP A 40 -3.26 23.22 51.07
C ASP A 40 -3.99 23.83 49.88
N ALA A 41 -3.69 23.33 48.66
CA ALA A 41 -4.37 23.74 47.43
C ALA A 41 -5.86 23.35 47.45
N ASN A 42 -6.18 22.10 47.83
CA ASN A 42 -7.59 21.67 47.94
C ASN A 42 -8.37 22.47 48.97
N ARG A 43 -7.73 22.85 50.08
CA ARG A 43 -8.38 23.74 51.10
C ARG A 43 -8.73 25.10 50.48
N LYS A 44 -7.82 25.70 49.67
CA LYS A 44 -8.09 26.96 48.97
C LYS A 44 -9.20 26.80 47.92
N LEU A 45 -9.15 25.74 47.14
CA LEU A 45 -10.16 25.48 46.09
C LEU A 45 -11.54 25.08 46.65
N SER A 46 -11.60 24.52 47.86
CA SER A 46 -12.89 24.27 48.54
C SER A 46 -13.57 25.54 49.05
N GLN A 47 -12.80 26.60 49.29
CA GLN A 47 -13.33 27.91 49.65
C GLN A 47 -13.70 28.76 48.44
N ASP A 48 -12.84 28.72 47.41
CA ASP A 48 -13.03 29.38 46.10
C ASP A 48 -12.50 28.50 45.01
N PRO A 49 -13.38 27.89 44.18
CA PRO A 49 -12.98 27.02 43.04
C PRO A 49 -12.08 27.71 42.01
N HIS A 50 -12.07 29.04 41.98
CA HIS A 50 -11.27 29.84 41.08
C HIS A 50 -10.01 30.44 41.74
N ASN A 51 -9.70 30.05 42.96
CA ASN A 51 -8.53 30.57 43.68
C ASN A 51 -7.23 30.35 42.88
N PRO A 52 -6.52 31.40 42.45
CA PRO A 52 -5.36 31.31 41.56
C PRO A 52 -4.21 30.51 42.17
N ASP A 53 -3.93 30.68 43.47
CA ASP A 53 -2.85 29.95 44.14
C ASP A 53 -3.12 28.45 44.20
N GLY A 54 -4.38 28.07 44.49
CA GLY A 54 -4.80 26.66 44.51
C GLY A 54 -4.70 26.01 43.15
N LEU A 55 -5.21 26.69 42.11
CA LEU A 55 -5.16 26.22 40.73
C LEU A 55 -3.72 26.08 40.22
N MET A 56 -2.87 27.10 40.43
CA MET A 56 -1.47 27.08 40.01
C MET A 56 -0.67 25.98 40.71
N ALA A 57 -0.84 25.84 42.05
CA ALA A 57 -0.09 24.83 42.80
C ALA A 57 -0.41 23.40 42.36
N LEU A 58 -1.68 23.05 42.14
CA LEU A 58 -2.08 21.73 41.66
C LEU A 58 -1.77 21.55 40.18
N GLY A 59 -2.01 22.58 39.36
CA GLY A 59 -1.72 22.56 37.95
C GLY A 59 -0.24 22.26 37.68
N GLU A 60 0.66 23.01 38.34
CA GLU A 60 2.11 22.76 38.24
C GLU A 60 2.50 21.38 38.73
N LEU A 61 1.97 20.94 39.87
CA LEU A 61 2.27 19.62 40.42
C LEU A 61 1.89 18.51 39.46
N TYR A 62 0.65 18.48 38.98
CA TYR A 62 0.17 17.41 38.09
C TYR A 62 0.78 17.48 36.68
N TYR A 63 1.07 18.69 36.18
CA TYR A 63 1.79 18.86 34.92
C TYR A 63 3.20 18.27 34.98
N ASN A 64 3.94 18.57 36.05
CA ASN A 64 5.29 18.04 36.24
C ASN A 64 5.31 16.53 36.49
N GLU A 65 4.26 15.97 37.08
CA GLU A 65 4.04 14.53 37.25
C GLU A 65 3.53 13.86 35.98
N ARG A 66 3.27 14.60 34.90
CA ARG A 66 2.65 14.14 33.67
C ARG A 66 1.26 13.49 33.85
N ALA A 67 0.58 13.86 34.93
CA ALA A 67 -0.81 13.46 35.21
C ALA A 67 -1.77 14.37 34.43
N TRP A 68 -1.78 14.16 33.13
CA TRP A 68 -2.45 15.06 32.16
C TRP A 68 -3.95 15.15 32.40
N ASP A 69 -4.58 14.07 32.82
CA ASP A 69 -5.99 13.96 33.16
C ASP A 69 -6.37 14.89 34.29
N LYS A 70 -5.47 15.06 35.28
CA LYS A 70 -5.65 15.95 36.47
C LYS A 70 -5.20 17.37 36.17
N ALA A 71 -4.16 17.56 35.37
CA ALA A 71 -3.64 18.88 35.02
C ALA A 71 -4.59 19.63 34.08
N TYR A 72 -5.18 18.92 33.09
CA TYR A 72 -6.03 19.52 32.07
C TYR A 72 -7.16 20.40 32.61
N PRO A 73 -8.07 19.92 33.50
CA PRO A 73 -9.18 20.73 33.98
C PRO A 73 -8.71 21.94 34.78
N LEU A 74 -7.58 21.86 35.49
CA LEU A 74 -7.03 22.99 36.23
C LEU A 74 -6.55 24.11 35.31
N TYR A 75 -5.79 23.75 34.24
CA TYR A 75 -5.37 24.73 33.23
C TYR A 75 -6.54 25.26 32.40
N GLU A 76 -7.57 24.48 32.18
CA GLU A 76 -8.81 24.94 31.54
C GLU A 76 -9.51 26.00 32.39
N THR A 77 -9.63 25.76 33.68
CA THR A 77 -10.15 26.75 34.62
C THR A 77 -9.25 27.99 34.66
N MET A 78 -7.92 27.83 34.83
CA MET A 78 -6.97 28.94 34.79
C MET A 78 -7.10 29.79 33.51
N MET A 79 -7.24 29.14 32.32
CA MET A 79 -7.42 29.86 31.07
C MET A 79 -8.72 30.69 31.06
N SER A 80 -9.81 30.21 31.67
CA SER A 80 -11.09 30.92 31.71
C SER A 80 -11.07 32.11 32.64
N VAL A 81 -10.31 32.05 33.74
CA VAL A 81 -10.27 33.09 34.76
C VAL A 81 -9.06 34.03 34.68
N ALA A 82 -8.12 33.78 33.76
CA ALA A 82 -6.89 34.55 33.59
C ALA A 82 -7.14 36.04 33.25
N THR A 83 -8.30 36.40 32.74
CA THR A 83 -8.69 37.80 32.49
C THR A 83 -9.07 38.55 33.75
N ILE A 84 -9.48 37.83 34.80
CA ILE A 84 -9.93 38.39 36.11
C ILE A 84 -8.79 38.32 37.10
N HIS A 85 -8.02 37.24 37.09
CA HIS A 85 -6.92 36.99 38.02
C HIS A 85 -5.57 37.26 37.38
N HIS A 86 -5.00 38.44 37.57
CA HIS A 86 -3.73 38.87 36.97
C HIS A 86 -2.51 38.05 37.43
N GLU A 87 -2.64 37.27 38.49
CA GLU A 87 -1.62 36.35 39.00
C GLU A 87 -1.45 35.15 38.07
N ILE A 88 -2.47 34.81 37.29
CA ILE A 88 -2.43 33.71 36.32
C ILE A 88 -1.89 34.23 34.97
N ASP A 89 -0.73 33.71 34.56
CA ASP A 89 -0.18 34.00 33.25
C ASP A 89 -1.05 33.35 32.16
N PRO A 90 -1.76 34.14 31.30
CA PRO A 90 -2.66 33.60 30.29
C PRO A 90 -1.92 32.82 29.21
N PHE A 91 -0.65 33.17 28.90
CA PHE A 91 0.16 32.41 27.96
C PHE A 91 0.45 31.02 28.52
N LYS A 92 0.97 30.93 29.74
CA LYS A 92 1.32 29.66 30.37
C LYS A 92 0.10 28.77 30.59
N ALA A 93 -1.03 29.33 31.01
CA ALA A 93 -2.28 28.61 31.20
C ALA A 93 -2.77 27.99 29.87
N SER A 94 -2.82 28.81 28.80
CA SER A 94 -3.27 28.38 27.50
C SER A 94 -2.33 27.33 26.86
N LEU A 95 -1.02 27.54 26.94
CA LEU A 95 -0.02 26.61 26.43
C LEU A 95 -0.13 25.24 27.11
N ARG A 96 -0.16 25.22 28.45
CA ARG A 96 -0.22 23.97 29.22
C ARG A 96 -1.57 23.26 29.10
N GLN A 97 -2.67 23.99 29.02
CA GLN A 97 -3.98 23.41 28.70
C GLN A 97 -3.91 22.70 27.34
N GLY A 98 -3.38 23.38 26.32
CA GLY A 98 -3.23 22.80 24.97
C GLY A 98 -2.30 21.59 24.94
N ILE A 99 -1.17 21.61 25.64
CA ILE A 99 -0.25 20.47 25.76
C ILE A 99 -0.96 19.27 26.43
N CYS A 100 -1.66 19.49 27.55
CA CYS A 100 -2.43 18.43 28.20
C CYS A 100 -3.48 17.86 27.26
N ALA A 101 -4.21 18.70 26.52
CA ALA A 101 -5.20 18.26 25.54
C ALA A 101 -4.58 17.41 24.43
N VAL A 102 -3.40 17.77 23.89
CA VAL A 102 -2.65 16.94 22.91
C VAL A 102 -2.31 15.57 23.49
N LYS A 103 -1.86 15.52 24.76
CA LYS A 103 -1.50 14.27 25.43
C LYS A 103 -2.71 13.38 25.72
N LEU A 104 -3.88 13.99 25.92
CA LEU A 104 -5.17 13.30 26.12
C LEU A 104 -5.93 13.02 24.81
N ASN A 105 -5.36 13.34 23.65
CA ASN A 105 -5.98 13.25 22.34
C ASN A 105 -7.30 14.04 22.19
N LYS A 106 -7.46 15.14 22.96
CA LYS A 106 -8.58 16.08 22.88
C LYS A 106 -8.29 17.15 21.82
N THR A 107 -8.50 16.84 20.56
CA THR A 107 -8.04 17.66 19.42
C THR A 107 -8.60 19.08 19.43
N ALA A 108 -9.91 19.25 19.60
CA ALA A 108 -10.56 20.57 19.61
C ALA A 108 -10.01 21.47 20.72
N ASP A 109 -9.86 20.92 21.91
CA ASP A 109 -9.33 21.64 23.09
C ASP A 109 -7.85 21.97 22.90
N ALA A 110 -7.08 21.08 22.27
CA ALA A 110 -5.69 21.35 21.95
C ALA A 110 -5.55 22.58 21.02
N PHE A 111 -6.33 22.64 19.95
CA PHE A 111 -6.33 23.80 19.07
C PHE A 111 -6.82 25.08 19.74
N ARG A 112 -7.80 25.01 20.65
CA ARG A 112 -8.29 26.14 21.42
C ARG A 112 -7.17 26.72 22.32
N GLY A 113 -6.54 25.89 23.14
CA GLY A 113 -5.48 26.35 24.04
C GLY A 113 -4.21 26.79 23.34
N LEU A 114 -3.70 25.94 22.43
CA LEU A 114 -2.49 26.29 21.66
C LEU A 114 -2.72 27.48 20.72
N GLY A 115 -3.91 27.62 20.17
CA GLY A 115 -4.30 28.77 19.35
C GLY A 115 -4.34 30.07 20.17
N ALA A 116 -4.83 30.03 21.41
CA ALA A 116 -4.77 31.16 22.35
C ALA A 116 -3.33 31.52 22.69
N ALA A 117 -2.50 30.53 23.03
CA ALA A 117 -1.08 30.74 23.31
C ALA A 117 -0.33 31.31 22.07
N PHE A 118 -0.64 30.83 20.88
CA PHE A 118 -0.05 31.32 19.61
C PHE A 118 -0.37 32.79 19.33
N LYS A 119 -1.57 33.25 19.68
CA LYS A 119 -1.94 34.66 19.53
C LYS A 119 -1.10 35.56 20.44
N ILE A 120 -0.72 35.08 21.64
CA ILE A 120 0.10 35.82 22.61
C ILE A 120 1.58 35.80 22.21
N ASN A 121 2.12 34.60 21.89
CA ASN A 121 3.52 34.45 21.46
C ASN A 121 3.67 33.48 20.30
N LYS A 122 3.81 34.01 19.08
CA LYS A 122 4.01 33.23 17.84
C LYS A 122 5.42 32.63 17.73
N GLN A 123 6.38 33.14 18.48
CA GLN A 123 7.79 32.73 18.42
C GLN A 123 8.14 31.72 19.53
N ASP A 124 7.16 31.19 20.25
CA ASP A 124 7.41 30.16 21.25
C ASP A 124 7.58 28.79 20.59
N PHE A 125 8.61 28.05 21.01
CA PHE A 125 8.92 26.74 20.49
C PHE A 125 7.82 25.73 20.78
N ASP A 126 7.40 25.63 22.04
CA ASP A 126 6.42 24.62 22.49
C ASP A 126 5.06 24.84 21.84
N VAL A 127 4.64 26.09 21.68
CA VAL A 127 3.42 26.44 20.96
C VAL A 127 3.46 25.90 19.52
N ASN A 128 4.53 26.20 18.78
CA ASN A 128 4.66 25.76 17.38
C ASN A 128 4.82 24.24 17.28
N TYR A 129 5.59 23.62 18.17
CA TYR A 129 5.79 22.18 18.20
C TYR A 129 4.47 21.44 18.46
N TYR A 130 3.74 21.83 19.52
CA TYR A 130 2.51 21.14 19.86
C TYR A 130 1.33 21.45 18.93
N LEU A 131 1.27 22.64 18.30
CA LEU A 131 0.35 22.89 17.19
C LEU A 131 0.65 21.97 16.01
N GLY A 132 1.92 21.79 15.67
CA GLY A 132 2.33 20.82 14.65
C GLY A 132 1.90 19.40 15.01
N VAL A 133 2.13 18.96 16.26
CA VAL A 133 1.73 17.63 16.73
C VAL A 133 0.21 17.45 16.71
N ALA A 134 -0.56 18.47 17.15
CA ALA A 134 -2.02 18.43 17.11
C ALA A 134 -2.53 18.31 15.66
N SER A 135 -2.00 19.12 14.75
CA SER A 135 -2.35 19.07 13.32
C SER A 135 -1.96 17.73 12.70
N PHE A 136 -0.78 17.20 12.99
CA PHE A 136 -0.32 15.89 12.49
C PHE A 136 -1.25 14.75 12.95
N LYS A 137 -1.59 14.72 14.25
CA LYS A 137 -2.53 13.72 14.80
C LYS A 137 -3.94 13.84 14.22
N ASN A 138 -4.35 15.04 13.82
CA ASN A 138 -5.64 15.29 13.17
C ASN A 138 -5.61 15.08 11.66
N ASN A 139 -4.53 14.51 11.10
CA ASN A 139 -4.30 14.34 9.67
C ASN A 139 -4.31 15.66 8.85
N GLU A 140 -4.16 16.81 9.50
CA GLU A 140 -4.03 18.12 8.87
C GLU A 140 -2.55 18.41 8.53
N PHE A 141 -1.98 17.58 7.66
CA PHE A 141 -0.53 17.58 7.40
C PHE A 141 -0.04 18.89 6.82
N GLU A 142 -0.82 19.52 5.95
CA GLU A 142 -0.51 20.84 5.39
C GLU A 142 -0.39 21.94 6.46
N LYS A 143 -1.17 21.86 7.54
CA LYS A 143 -1.09 22.79 8.67
C LYS A 143 0.05 22.42 9.63
N ALA A 144 0.40 21.16 9.74
CA ALA A 144 1.50 20.69 10.57
C ALA A 144 2.86 21.18 10.07
N ILE A 145 3.09 21.15 8.75
CA ILE A 145 4.36 21.53 8.09
C ILE A 145 4.86 22.92 8.53
N PRO A 146 4.09 24.02 8.39
CA PRO A 146 4.57 25.35 8.77
C PRO A 146 4.77 25.49 10.28
N CYS A 147 4.02 24.77 11.10
CA CYS A 147 4.21 24.78 12.54
C CYS A 147 5.55 24.14 12.92
N PHE A 148 5.83 22.96 12.44
CA PHE A 148 7.12 22.30 12.69
C PHE A 148 8.31 23.05 12.09
N LYS A 149 8.17 23.65 10.90
CA LYS A 149 9.22 24.49 10.30
C LYS A 149 9.53 25.70 11.19
N ARG A 150 8.52 26.39 11.75
CA ARG A 150 8.76 27.49 12.69
C ARG A 150 9.44 26.99 13.98
N ALA A 151 9.00 25.84 14.51
CA ALA A 151 9.68 25.24 15.67
C ALA A 151 11.16 24.94 15.38
N LEU A 152 11.47 24.40 14.18
CA LEU A 152 12.84 24.12 13.76
C LEU A 152 13.71 25.38 13.63
N ILE A 153 13.14 26.50 13.18
CA ILE A 153 13.83 27.80 13.11
C ILE A 153 14.16 28.30 14.53
N ILE A 154 13.25 28.13 15.47
CA ILE A 154 13.41 28.59 16.87
C ILE A 154 14.46 27.73 17.61
N ARG A 155 14.44 26.41 17.37
CA ARG A 155 15.36 25.44 17.97
C ARG A 155 15.77 24.40 16.92
N SER A 156 16.90 24.67 16.28
CA SER A 156 17.41 23.87 15.16
C SER A 156 17.91 22.48 15.56
N ASP A 157 18.26 22.28 16.82
CA ASP A 157 18.76 21.04 17.42
C ASP A 157 17.68 20.20 18.12
N ALA A 158 16.42 20.63 18.02
CA ALA A 158 15.33 19.88 18.66
C ALA A 158 15.13 18.52 17.98
N PRO A 159 15.17 17.42 18.76
CA PRO A 159 15.11 16.07 18.19
C PRO A 159 13.74 15.80 17.54
N HIS A 160 13.77 14.93 16.54
CA HIS A 160 12.59 14.44 15.81
C HIS A 160 11.84 15.46 14.95
N LEU A 161 12.19 16.77 14.95
CA LEU A 161 11.49 17.75 14.13
C LEU A 161 11.64 17.48 12.63
N ASN A 162 12.84 17.09 12.20
CA ASN A 162 13.05 16.69 10.80
C ASN A 162 12.19 15.51 10.41
N SER A 163 12.05 14.50 11.28
CA SER A 163 11.14 13.36 11.05
C SER A 163 9.68 13.82 10.91
N TYR A 164 9.19 14.68 11.83
CA TYR A 164 7.82 15.20 11.76
C TYR A 164 7.55 16.03 10.50
N ILE A 165 8.50 16.88 10.10
CA ILE A 165 8.37 17.67 8.85
C ILE A 165 8.34 16.73 7.65
N GLY A 166 9.29 15.80 7.57
CA GLY A 166 9.38 14.84 6.49
C GLY A 166 8.14 13.95 6.37
N LEU A 167 7.66 13.40 7.49
CA LEU A 167 6.43 12.61 7.54
C LEU A 167 5.20 13.43 7.17
N SER A 168 5.09 14.68 7.65
CA SER A 168 3.98 15.57 7.29
C SER A 168 3.96 15.85 5.79
N MET A 169 5.12 16.17 5.19
CA MET A 169 5.25 16.40 3.76
C MET A 169 4.93 15.13 2.95
N TYR A 170 5.43 13.97 3.38
CA TYR A 170 5.11 12.70 2.75
C TYR A 170 3.60 12.40 2.77
N LYS A 171 2.95 12.56 3.94
CA LYS A 171 1.50 12.37 4.08
C LYS A 171 0.68 13.38 3.27
N ALA A 172 1.21 14.60 3.08
CA ALA A 172 0.65 15.63 2.21
C ALA A 172 0.98 15.40 0.72
N LYS A 173 1.65 14.29 0.35
CA LYS A 173 2.08 13.93 -1.01
C LYS A 173 3.14 14.86 -1.63
N HIS A 174 3.83 15.67 -0.83
CA HIS A 174 5.01 16.43 -1.25
C HIS A 174 6.26 15.53 -1.23
N PHE A 175 6.26 14.48 -2.04
CA PHE A 175 7.24 13.41 -1.97
C PHE A 175 8.69 13.90 -2.14
N LYS A 176 8.96 14.72 -3.15
CA LYS A 176 10.33 15.21 -3.41
C LYS A 176 10.83 16.11 -2.29
N GLU A 177 10.00 17.01 -1.81
CA GLU A 177 10.32 17.94 -0.72
C GLU A 177 10.49 17.24 0.63
N SER A 178 9.85 16.09 0.84
CA SER A 178 9.98 15.33 2.07
C SER A 178 11.36 14.67 2.24
N LEU A 179 12.01 14.27 1.13
CA LEU A 179 13.24 13.48 1.14
C LEU A 179 14.38 14.08 1.98
N PRO A 180 14.75 15.37 1.88
CA PRO A 180 15.84 15.92 2.67
C PRO A 180 15.52 15.94 4.18
N TYR A 181 14.26 16.11 4.56
CA TYR A 181 13.85 16.06 5.97
C TYR A 181 13.79 14.62 6.51
N LEU A 182 13.24 13.68 5.74
CA LEU A 182 13.24 12.26 6.11
C LEU A 182 14.68 11.75 6.28
N LYS A 183 15.59 12.13 5.36
CA LYS A 183 17.01 11.77 5.48
C LYS A 183 17.62 12.29 6.78
N ARG A 184 17.44 13.59 7.10
CA ARG A 184 17.95 14.17 8.35
C ARG A 184 17.32 13.48 9.57
N GLY A 185 16.04 13.15 9.51
CA GLY A 185 15.37 12.40 10.57
C GLY A 185 15.98 11.01 10.79
N LEU A 186 16.45 10.34 9.75
CA LEU A 186 17.19 9.07 9.83
C LEU A 186 18.65 9.27 10.30
N ASP A 187 19.29 10.38 9.95
CA ASP A 187 20.60 10.72 10.50
C ASP A 187 20.54 10.92 12.03
N GLU A 188 19.42 11.45 12.54
CA GLU A 188 19.14 11.60 13.98
C GLU A 188 18.73 10.27 14.65
N ASN A 189 17.94 9.43 13.99
CA ASN A 189 17.46 8.14 14.47
C ASN A 189 17.41 7.11 13.34
N PRO A 190 18.51 6.39 13.08
CA PRO A 190 18.62 5.42 12.00
C PRO A 190 17.65 4.23 12.10
N ASP A 191 17.19 3.91 13.30
CA ASP A 191 16.31 2.77 13.56
C ASP A 191 14.81 3.09 13.39
N ASN A 192 14.47 4.32 12.99
CA ASN A 192 13.08 4.69 12.76
C ASN A 192 12.55 4.09 11.46
N LYS A 193 11.91 2.94 11.57
CA LYS A 193 11.38 2.16 10.42
C LYS A 193 10.26 2.89 9.68
N GLU A 194 9.43 3.68 10.39
CA GLU A 194 8.39 4.49 9.74
C GLU A 194 9.01 5.53 8.80
N VAL A 195 9.99 6.29 9.30
CA VAL A 195 10.69 7.30 8.49
C VAL A 195 11.42 6.65 7.32
N LEU A 196 12.06 5.49 7.55
CA LEU A 196 12.77 4.73 6.53
C LEU A 196 11.82 4.24 5.42
N PHE A 197 10.66 3.69 5.79
CA PHE A 197 9.65 3.25 4.84
C PHE A 197 9.08 4.44 4.05
N CYS A 198 8.70 5.53 4.74
CA CYS A 198 8.17 6.72 4.07
C CYS A 198 9.19 7.37 3.13
N MET A 199 10.50 7.32 3.48
CA MET A 199 11.57 7.79 2.59
C MET A 199 11.67 6.91 1.33
N ALA A 200 11.62 5.59 1.47
CA ALA A 200 11.65 4.68 0.32
C ALA A 200 10.44 4.90 -0.59
N ASP A 201 9.25 5.04 -0.01
CA ASP A 201 8.03 5.25 -0.79
C ASP A 201 8.04 6.63 -1.48
N ALA A 202 8.51 7.69 -0.79
CA ALA A 202 8.73 9.00 -1.40
C ALA A 202 9.77 8.97 -2.53
N MET A 203 10.84 8.16 -2.41
CA MET A 203 11.80 7.94 -3.49
C MET A 203 11.14 7.25 -4.68
N ASN A 204 10.31 6.22 -4.44
CA ASN A 204 9.62 5.50 -5.50
C ASN A 204 8.67 6.43 -6.28
N GLU A 205 7.84 7.21 -5.57
CA GLU A 205 6.96 8.21 -6.16
C GLU A 205 7.72 9.36 -6.85
N GLY A 206 8.90 9.67 -6.37
CA GLY A 206 9.82 10.67 -6.94
C GLY A 206 10.59 10.20 -8.18
N GLY A 207 10.45 8.93 -8.59
CA GLY A 207 11.14 8.35 -9.77
C GLY A 207 12.51 7.71 -9.46
N TYR A 208 12.84 7.51 -8.19
CA TYR A 208 14.07 6.83 -7.76
C TYR A 208 13.83 5.38 -7.33
N SER A 209 13.03 4.64 -8.13
CA SER A 209 12.54 3.31 -7.76
C SER A 209 13.64 2.29 -7.46
N ASP A 210 14.78 2.31 -8.18
CA ASP A 210 15.91 1.39 -7.92
C ASP A 210 16.52 1.59 -6.53
N LYS A 211 16.60 2.85 -6.05
CA LYS A 211 17.09 3.15 -4.71
C LYS A 211 16.06 2.75 -3.65
N ALA A 212 14.79 3.03 -3.90
CA ALA A 212 13.69 2.65 -3.03
C ALA A 212 13.62 1.12 -2.84
N MET A 213 13.82 0.37 -3.91
CA MET A 213 13.79 -1.08 -3.91
C MET A 213 14.77 -1.69 -2.89
N LYS A 214 16.00 -1.18 -2.80
CA LYS A 214 16.99 -1.65 -1.83
C LYS A 214 16.52 -1.48 -0.39
N VAL A 215 15.85 -0.37 -0.10
CA VAL A 215 15.30 -0.08 1.23
C VAL A 215 14.09 -0.97 1.52
N PHE A 216 13.16 -1.15 0.57
CA PHE A 216 12.03 -2.06 0.74
C PHE A 216 12.50 -3.50 0.97
N MET A 217 13.51 -3.98 0.24
CA MET A 217 14.10 -5.30 0.48
C MET A 217 14.66 -5.46 1.90
N HIS A 218 15.31 -4.41 2.43
CA HIS A 218 15.78 -4.39 3.81
C HIS A 218 14.63 -4.44 4.83
N LEU A 219 13.49 -3.80 4.53
CA LEU A 219 12.31 -3.76 5.41
C LEU A 219 11.41 -5.00 5.30
N ARG A 220 11.63 -5.91 4.34
CA ARG A 220 10.80 -7.13 4.18
C ARG A 220 10.59 -7.95 5.47
N PRO A 221 11.61 -8.16 6.33
CA PRO A 221 11.42 -8.94 7.56
C PRO A 221 10.75 -8.16 8.70
N ASP A 222 10.53 -6.85 8.53
CA ASP A 222 9.96 -6.00 9.58
C ASP A 222 8.50 -6.37 9.85
N PRO A 223 8.07 -6.57 11.11
CA PRO A 223 6.72 -7.02 11.43
C PRO A 223 5.63 -5.98 11.11
N GLU A 224 5.95 -4.68 11.09
CA GLU A 224 5.00 -3.60 10.83
C GLU A 224 5.03 -3.15 9.36
N PHE A 225 6.22 -2.96 8.79
CA PHE A 225 6.42 -2.42 7.45
C PHE A 225 6.68 -3.49 6.39
N GLY A 226 6.95 -4.74 6.79
CA GLY A 226 7.38 -5.81 5.90
C GLY A 226 6.36 -6.13 4.81
N ALA A 227 5.09 -6.30 5.16
CA ALA A 227 4.04 -6.59 4.19
C ALA A 227 3.87 -5.46 3.14
N ARG A 228 3.92 -4.20 3.58
CA ARG A 228 3.87 -3.04 2.68
C ARG A 228 5.11 -2.96 1.79
N SER A 229 6.27 -3.26 2.34
CA SER A 229 7.53 -3.30 1.59
C SER A 229 7.53 -4.39 0.54
N CYS A 230 7.02 -5.59 0.87
CA CYS A 230 6.82 -6.67 -0.10
C CYS A 230 5.84 -6.27 -1.22
N LEU A 231 4.75 -5.56 -0.87
CA LEU A 231 3.83 -5.02 -1.87
C LEU A 231 4.54 -4.06 -2.84
N SER A 232 5.34 -3.13 -2.31
CA SER A 232 6.11 -2.18 -3.13
C SER A 232 7.14 -2.88 -4.01
N CYS A 233 7.85 -3.88 -3.49
CA CYS A 233 8.79 -4.72 -4.26
C CYS A 233 8.08 -5.46 -5.40
N GLY A 234 6.99 -6.14 -5.11
CA GLY A 234 6.22 -6.87 -6.12
C GLY A 234 5.65 -5.96 -7.20
N LEU A 235 5.17 -4.76 -6.84
CA LEU A 235 4.72 -3.76 -7.82
C LEU A 235 5.86 -3.26 -8.71
N PHE A 236 7.05 -3.08 -8.17
CA PHE A 236 8.25 -2.73 -8.94
C PHE A 236 8.59 -3.84 -9.95
N HIS A 237 8.62 -5.10 -9.51
CA HIS A 237 8.90 -6.23 -10.40
C HIS A 237 7.82 -6.41 -11.48
N LEU A 238 6.54 -6.18 -11.16
CA LEU A 238 5.47 -6.20 -12.18
C LEU A 238 5.67 -5.12 -13.24
N LYS A 239 6.02 -3.89 -12.85
CA LYS A 239 6.33 -2.81 -13.79
C LYS A 239 7.53 -3.14 -14.69
N SER A 240 8.48 -3.90 -14.17
CA SER A 240 9.67 -4.37 -14.90
C SER A 240 9.44 -5.67 -15.67
N ASN A 241 8.20 -6.14 -15.79
CA ASN A 241 7.80 -7.39 -16.45
C ASN A 241 8.47 -8.64 -15.86
N GLN A 242 8.80 -8.62 -14.57
CA GLN A 242 9.45 -9.70 -13.82
C GLN A 242 8.42 -10.37 -12.89
N ALA A 243 7.40 -11.00 -13.49
CA ALA A 243 6.26 -11.53 -12.76
C ALA A 243 6.64 -12.63 -11.74
N ASP A 244 7.65 -13.47 -12.03
CA ASP A 244 8.12 -14.51 -11.11
C ASP A 244 8.72 -13.93 -9.83
N LEU A 245 9.47 -12.83 -9.91
CA LEU A 245 10.00 -12.12 -8.76
C LEU A 245 8.89 -11.44 -7.97
N ALA A 246 7.90 -10.86 -8.68
CA ALA A 246 6.74 -10.28 -8.03
C ALA A 246 5.94 -11.32 -7.22
N ILE A 247 5.76 -12.53 -7.75
CA ILE A 247 5.12 -13.65 -7.02
C ILE A 247 5.85 -13.94 -5.72
N GLN A 248 7.19 -14.03 -5.75
CA GLN A 248 7.99 -14.29 -4.55
C GLN A 248 7.82 -13.19 -3.51
N ASP A 249 7.81 -11.91 -3.94
CA ASP A 249 7.60 -10.79 -3.03
C ASP A 249 6.23 -10.84 -2.34
N PHE A 250 5.18 -11.09 -3.13
CA PHE A 250 3.83 -11.18 -2.59
C PHE A 250 3.66 -12.40 -1.68
N GLU A 251 4.27 -13.55 -2.00
CA GLU A 251 4.25 -14.74 -1.13
C GLU A 251 4.94 -14.47 0.22
N ILE A 252 6.01 -13.68 0.24
CA ILE A 252 6.64 -13.22 1.49
C ILE A 252 5.69 -12.28 2.23
N GLY A 253 5.08 -11.31 1.52
CA GLY A 253 4.16 -10.35 2.10
C GLY A 253 2.94 -11.00 2.75
N MET A 254 2.40 -12.06 2.15
CA MET A 254 1.25 -12.81 2.68
C MET A 254 1.56 -13.63 3.95
N LYS A 255 2.85 -13.87 4.29
CA LYS A 255 3.26 -14.59 5.50
C LYS A 255 3.30 -13.70 6.74
N HIS A 256 3.26 -12.39 6.59
CA HIS A 256 3.22 -11.47 7.72
C HIS A 256 1.92 -11.59 8.51
N GLN A 257 2.05 -11.47 9.84
CA GLN A 257 0.91 -11.48 10.76
C GLN A 257 0.42 -10.05 11.02
N ASN A 258 -0.84 -9.92 11.41
CA ASN A 258 -1.46 -8.63 11.77
C ASN A 258 -1.40 -7.56 10.68
N VAL A 259 -1.36 -7.98 9.41
CA VAL A 259 -1.39 -7.05 8.28
C VAL A 259 -2.79 -6.44 8.15
N PRO A 260 -2.93 -5.11 7.99
CA PRO A 260 -4.21 -4.48 7.68
C PRO A 260 -4.91 -5.15 6.50
N GLN A 261 -6.22 -5.32 6.60
CA GLN A 261 -7.00 -6.09 5.62
C GLN A 261 -6.90 -5.50 4.21
N ASP A 262 -6.91 -4.18 4.08
CA ASP A 262 -6.74 -3.46 2.82
C ASP A 262 -5.40 -3.79 2.13
N ILE A 263 -4.31 -3.84 2.90
CA ILE A 263 -2.97 -4.21 2.38
C ILE A 263 -2.94 -5.69 1.96
N MET A 264 -3.48 -6.58 2.78
CA MET A 264 -3.49 -8.02 2.46
C MET A 264 -4.30 -8.31 1.20
N VAL A 265 -5.46 -7.67 1.05
CA VAL A 265 -6.30 -7.80 -0.14
C VAL A 265 -5.58 -7.26 -1.39
N GLU A 266 -4.88 -6.13 -1.29
CA GLU A 266 -4.09 -5.60 -2.42
C GLU A 266 -2.91 -6.53 -2.78
N ILE A 267 -2.21 -7.11 -1.79
CA ILE A 267 -1.14 -8.10 -2.04
C ILE A 267 -1.71 -9.30 -2.80
N ARG A 268 -2.82 -9.89 -2.34
CA ARG A 268 -3.46 -11.04 -2.99
C ARG A 268 -3.94 -10.71 -4.41
N TYR A 269 -4.49 -9.52 -4.60
CA TYR A 269 -4.93 -9.08 -5.92
C TYR A 269 -3.76 -8.97 -6.91
N ARG A 270 -2.65 -8.34 -6.49
CA ARG A 270 -1.43 -8.24 -7.32
C ARG A 270 -0.75 -9.59 -7.54
N TYR A 271 -0.76 -10.44 -6.53
CA TYR A 271 -0.30 -11.82 -6.65
C TYR A 271 -1.10 -12.60 -7.70
N ALA A 272 -2.43 -12.50 -7.67
CA ALA A 272 -3.27 -13.15 -8.68
C ALA A 272 -2.94 -12.66 -10.10
N ILE A 273 -2.75 -11.35 -10.30
CA ILE A 273 -2.33 -10.79 -11.59
C ILE A 273 -0.98 -11.37 -12.02
N ALA A 274 0.02 -11.39 -11.13
CA ALA A 274 1.34 -11.96 -11.41
C ALA A 274 1.25 -13.45 -11.78
N CYS A 275 0.43 -14.22 -11.06
CA CYS A 275 0.18 -15.63 -11.35
C CYS A 275 -0.47 -15.82 -12.74
N PHE A 276 -1.38 -14.94 -13.14
CA PHE A 276 -1.97 -15.03 -14.48
C PHE A 276 -0.98 -14.66 -15.57
N MET A 277 -0.06 -13.74 -15.33
CA MET A 277 1.03 -13.41 -16.28
C MET A 277 2.01 -14.59 -16.49
N THR A 278 2.22 -15.42 -15.45
CA THR A 278 3.10 -16.60 -15.51
C THR A 278 2.34 -17.92 -15.77
N ASN A 279 1.10 -17.83 -16.18
CA ASN A 279 0.23 -18.99 -16.44
C ASN A 279 -0.05 -19.90 -15.22
N CYS A 280 0.19 -19.43 -14.00
CA CYS A 280 -0.13 -20.12 -12.75
C CYS A 280 -1.60 -19.92 -12.34
N ILE A 281 -2.54 -20.30 -13.25
CA ILE A 281 -3.96 -19.95 -13.15
C ILE A 281 -4.59 -20.40 -11.82
N THR A 282 -4.30 -21.60 -11.35
CA THR A 282 -4.87 -22.16 -10.13
C THR A 282 -4.52 -21.30 -8.91
N LYS A 283 -3.21 -20.96 -8.74
CA LYS A 283 -2.77 -20.10 -7.63
C LYS A 283 -3.43 -18.71 -7.68
N GLY A 284 -3.57 -18.13 -8.87
CA GLY A 284 -4.27 -16.87 -9.06
C GLY A 284 -5.75 -16.94 -8.66
N LEU A 285 -6.45 -18.00 -9.05
CA LEU A 285 -7.86 -18.22 -8.70
C LEU A 285 -8.06 -18.44 -7.19
N ASP A 286 -7.17 -19.17 -6.53
CA ASP A 286 -7.21 -19.37 -5.08
C ASP A 286 -7.08 -18.02 -4.35
N ALA A 287 -6.15 -17.17 -4.77
CA ALA A 287 -6.00 -15.83 -4.21
C ALA A 287 -7.26 -14.96 -4.44
N LEU A 288 -7.86 -14.99 -5.63
CA LEU A 288 -9.11 -14.26 -5.90
C LEU A 288 -10.28 -14.79 -5.04
N LYS A 289 -10.35 -16.09 -4.79
CA LYS A 289 -11.35 -16.69 -3.91
C LYS A 289 -11.22 -16.18 -2.47
N GLU A 290 -10.00 -16.06 -1.95
CA GLU A 290 -9.76 -15.48 -0.63
C GLU A 290 -10.16 -14.00 -0.55
N ILE A 291 -9.94 -13.24 -1.63
CA ILE A 291 -10.41 -11.85 -1.71
C ILE A 291 -11.94 -11.81 -1.69
N GLN A 292 -12.61 -12.63 -2.49
CA GLN A 292 -14.08 -12.67 -2.55
C GLN A 292 -14.72 -13.04 -1.21
N ALA A 293 -14.05 -13.90 -0.41
CA ALA A 293 -14.52 -14.27 0.93
C ALA A 293 -14.47 -13.09 1.91
N THR A 294 -13.55 -12.14 1.73
CA THR A 294 -13.35 -10.99 2.63
C THR A 294 -13.92 -9.68 2.09
N MET A 295 -13.82 -9.46 0.78
CA MET A 295 -14.26 -8.26 0.05
C MET A 295 -14.87 -8.65 -1.30
N PRO A 296 -16.15 -9.07 -1.36
CA PRO A 296 -16.77 -9.65 -2.57
C PRO A 296 -16.71 -8.76 -3.83
N ASN A 297 -16.77 -7.43 -3.65
CA ASN A 297 -16.81 -6.46 -4.75
C ASN A 297 -15.49 -5.68 -4.91
N TYR A 298 -14.35 -6.29 -4.54
CA TYR A 298 -13.08 -5.63 -4.68
C TYR A 298 -12.67 -5.54 -6.15
N LYS A 299 -12.50 -4.31 -6.66
CA LYS A 299 -12.09 -4.02 -8.05
C LYS A 299 -12.85 -4.90 -9.08
N ASP A 300 -12.13 -5.49 -10.02
CA ASP A 300 -12.63 -6.38 -11.07
C ASP A 300 -12.46 -7.88 -10.73
N VAL A 301 -12.31 -8.22 -9.46
CA VAL A 301 -12.10 -9.60 -8.99
C VAL A 301 -13.18 -10.58 -9.48
N PRO A 302 -14.49 -10.26 -9.45
CA PRO A 302 -15.51 -11.18 -9.96
C PRO A 302 -15.35 -11.50 -11.45
N GLN A 303 -15.03 -10.48 -12.27
CA GLN A 303 -14.83 -10.61 -13.71
C GLN A 303 -13.57 -11.42 -14.02
N LEU A 304 -12.45 -11.13 -13.32
CA LEU A 304 -11.20 -11.88 -13.44
C LEU A 304 -11.41 -13.34 -13.04
N ALA A 305 -12.08 -13.60 -11.93
CA ALA A 305 -12.35 -14.96 -11.47
C ALA A 305 -13.16 -15.75 -12.50
N ALA A 306 -14.24 -15.18 -13.04
CA ALA A 306 -15.06 -15.82 -14.06
C ALA A 306 -14.24 -16.16 -15.32
N ARG A 307 -13.44 -15.18 -15.81
CA ARG A 307 -12.58 -15.34 -17.00
C ARG A 307 -11.57 -16.47 -16.81
N TYR A 308 -10.84 -16.48 -15.70
CA TYR A 308 -9.78 -17.46 -15.48
C TYR A 308 -10.33 -18.83 -15.03
N GLN A 309 -11.52 -18.90 -14.42
CA GLN A 309 -12.23 -20.17 -14.19
C GLN A 309 -12.60 -20.86 -15.51
N GLU A 310 -13.07 -20.09 -16.50
CA GLU A 310 -13.35 -20.63 -17.84
C GLU A 310 -12.06 -21.21 -18.48
N LEU A 311 -10.95 -20.46 -18.40
CA LEU A 311 -9.65 -20.92 -18.91
C LEU A 311 -9.15 -22.17 -18.17
N ASN A 312 -9.30 -22.22 -16.87
CA ASN A 312 -8.85 -23.35 -16.06
C ASN A 312 -9.62 -24.64 -16.34
N LYS A 313 -10.90 -24.52 -16.77
CA LYS A 313 -11.74 -25.65 -17.16
C LYS A 313 -11.47 -26.15 -18.59
N ASN A 314 -10.83 -25.36 -19.43
CA ASN A 314 -10.59 -25.69 -20.85
C ASN A 314 -9.11 -25.53 -21.17
N LYS A 315 -8.37 -26.61 -21.04
CA LYS A 315 -6.92 -26.64 -21.27
C LYS A 315 -6.53 -26.24 -22.70
N ASN A 316 -7.33 -26.64 -23.69
CA ASN A 316 -7.10 -26.25 -25.07
C ASN A 316 -7.34 -24.74 -25.30
N LEU A 317 -8.34 -24.14 -24.63
CA LEU A 317 -8.54 -22.68 -24.67
C LEU A 317 -7.39 -21.94 -23.98
N GLN A 318 -6.88 -22.48 -22.87
CA GLN A 318 -5.69 -21.96 -22.21
C GLN A 318 -4.47 -22.00 -23.14
N THR A 319 -4.21 -23.14 -23.80
CA THR A 319 -3.13 -23.28 -24.78
C THR A 319 -3.31 -22.32 -25.96
N TYR A 320 -4.54 -22.18 -26.46
CA TYR A 320 -4.86 -21.26 -27.56
C TYR A 320 -4.52 -19.81 -27.21
N LEU A 321 -4.89 -19.33 -26.00
CA LEU A 321 -4.70 -17.93 -25.60
C LEU A 321 -3.34 -17.63 -24.98
N MET A 322 -2.77 -18.57 -24.23
CA MET A 322 -1.61 -18.34 -23.35
C MET A 322 -0.43 -19.30 -23.58
N GLY A 323 -0.60 -20.34 -24.39
CA GLY A 323 0.45 -21.32 -24.67
C GLY A 323 1.62 -20.73 -25.46
N ALA A 324 2.77 -21.41 -25.45
CA ALA A 324 3.90 -21.04 -26.28
C ALA A 324 3.49 -21.03 -27.79
N SER A 325 4.21 -20.30 -28.64
CA SER A 325 3.88 -20.21 -30.06
C SER A 325 3.85 -21.57 -30.74
N SER A 326 4.76 -22.48 -30.36
CA SER A 326 4.78 -23.88 -30.87
C SER A 326 3.50 -24.64 -30.53
N ASP A 327 3.01 -24.51 -29.29
CA ASP A 327 1.83 -25.23 -28.81
C ASP A 327 0.54 -24.68 -29.43
N TYR A 328 0.49 -23.34 -29.59
CA TYR A 328 -0.59 -22.68 -30.31
C TYR A 328 -0.69 -23.13 -31.76
N VAL A 329 0.44 -23.15 -32.44
CA VAL A 329 0.55 -23.64 -33.83
C VAL A 329 0.11 -25.09 -33.93
N ALA A 330 0.61 -25.96 -33.05
CA ALA A 330 0.22 -27.37 -33.02
C ALA A 330 -1.28 -27.54 -32.78
N LEU A 331 -1.86 -26.70 -31.87
CA LEU A 331 -3.29 -26.72 -31.61
C LEU A 331 -4.12 -26.26 -32.81
N CYS A 332 -3.71 -25.19 -33.51
CA CYS A 332 -4.36 -24.73 -34.75
C CYS A 332 -4.39 -25.85 -35.83
N ARG A 333 -3.27 -26.56 -35.99
CA ARG A 333 -3.23 -27.73 -36.89
C ARG A 333 -4.21 -28.82 -36.49
N ARG A 334 -4.26 -29.17 -35.21
CA ARG A 334 -5.23 -30.18 -34.71
C ARG A 334 -6.67 -29.73 -34.92
N ILE A 335 -6.98 -28.43 -34.72
CA ILE A 335 -8.33 -27.87 -34.97
C ILE A 335 -8.70 -28.07 -36.44
N VAL A 336 -7.84 -27.69 -37.40
CA VAL A 336 -8.09 -27.85 -38.84
C VAL A 336 -8.35 -29.30 -39.19
N LEU A 337 -7.49 -30.22 -38.75
CA LEU A 337 -7.63 -31.66 -39.05
C LEU A 337 -8.89 -32.25 -38.41
N SER A 338 -9.28 -31.82 -37.21
CA SER A 338 -10.48 -32.30 -36.52
C SER A 338 -11.78 -31.71 -37.05
N TYR A 339 -11.71 -30.61 -37.82
CA TYR A 339 -12.88 -29.96 -38.40
C TYR A 339 -13.59 -30.84 -39.43
N TYR A 340 -12.81 -31.58 -40.23
CA TYR A 340 -13.31 -32.42 -41.31
C TYR A 340 -13.60 -33.85 -40.84
N LYS A 341 -14.86 -34.16 -40.55
CA LYS A 341 -15.29 -35.50 -40.11
C LYS A 341 -15.44 -36.52 -41.22
N LYS A 342 -15.64 -36.07 -42.45
CA LYS A 342 -15.97 -36.92 -43.65
C LYS A 342 -15.04 -36.75 -44.83
N GLY A 343 -13.90 -36.14 -44.62
CA GLY A 343 -12.91 -35.92 -45.69
C GLY A 343 -11.49 -36.12 -45.19
N THR A 344 -10.56 -36.34 -46.09
CA THR A 344 -9.14 -36.38 -45.76
C THR A 344 -8.56 -34.99 -45.95
N ALA A 345 -8.11 -34.39 -44.88
CA ALA A 345 -7.52 -33.05 -44.90
C ALA A 345 -5.98 -33.13 -44.96
N LYS A 346 -5.38 -32.51 -45.96
CA LYS A 346 -3.92 -32.41 -46.12
C LYS A 346 -3.47 -30.97 -46.03
N LEU A 347 -2.60 -30.65 -45.07
CA LEU A 347 -2.02 -29.33 -44.95
C LEU A 347 -1.10 -29.02 -46.11
N LEU A 348 -1.36 -27.90 -46.79
CA LEU A 348 -0.57 -27.47 -47.96
C LEU A 348 0.45 -26.41 -47.60
N ASP A 349 0.02 -25.38 -46.88
CA ASP A 349 0.87 -24.26 -46.47
C ASP A 349 0.54 -23.76 -45.08
N PHE A 350 1.49 -23.06 -44.49
CA PHE A 350 1.41 -22.66 -43.13
C PHE A 350 2.23 -21.38 -42.87
N SER A 351 1.58 -20.31 -42.41
CA SER A 351 2.22 -19.05 -42.10
C SER A 351 1.94 -18.64 -40.66
N VAL A 352 2.96 -18.20 -39.93
CA VAL A 352 2.88 -17.79 -38.53
C VAL A 352 3.31 -16.34 -38.39
N ALA A 353 2.47 -15.51 -37.81
CA ALA A 353 2.80 -14.17 -37.32
C ALA A 353 2.63 -14.14 -35.82
N GLN A 354 2.97 -13.02 -35.18
CA GLN A 354 3.04 -12.88 -33.69
C GLN A 354 1.76 -13.39 -32.99
N ASP A 355 0.58 -13.02 -33.47
CA ASP A 355 -0.72 -13.34 -32.86
C ASP A 355 -1.69 -14.02 -33.82
N THR A 356 -1.23 -14.45 -35.00
CA THR A 356 -2.05 -15.09 -36.02
C THR A 356 -1.35 -16.27 -36.67
N VAL A 357 -2.17 -17.24 -37.07
CA VAL A 357 -1.72 -18.42 -37.83
C VAL A 357 -2.63 -18.57 -39.04
N ASP A 358 -2.05 -18.58 -40.23
CA ASP A 358 -2.74 -18.89 -41.46
C ASP A 358 -2.42 -20.34 -41.86
N VAL A 359 -3.42 -21.10 -42.25
CA VAL A 359 -3.29 -22.51 -42.67
C VAL A 359 -4.05 -22.73 -43.95
N LEU A 360 -3.36 -23.17 -44.99
CA LEU A 360 -3.98 -23.65 -46.23
C LEU A 360 -4.09 -25.17 -46.19
N VAL A 361 -5.27 -25.69 -46.45
CA VAL A 361 -5.56 -27.12 -46.40
C VAL A 361 -6.31 -27.55 -47.65
N ASN A 362 -5.89 -28.65 -48.24
CA ASN A 362 -6.63 -29.34 -49.25
C ASN A 362 -7.51 -30.41 -48.60
N VAL A 363 -8.75 -30.47 -48.99
CA VAL A 363 -9.75 -31.37 -48.40
C VAL A 363 -10.34 -32.22 -49.52
N ASP A 364 -10.08 -33.50 -49.45
CA ASP A 364 -10.66 -34.46 -50.35
C ASP A 364 -12.01 -34.99 -49.79
N PHE A 365 -13.09 -34.60 -50.44
CA PHE A 365 -14.43 -35.12 -50.17
C PHE A 365 -14.72 -36.23 -51.18
N ILE A 366 -15.60 -37.14 -50.88
CA ILE A 366 -15.97 -38.30 -51.75
C ILE A 366 -16.30 -37.88 -53.20
N ARG A 367 -16.71 -36.61 -53.43
CA ARG A 367 -17.16 -36.11 -54.73
C ARG A 367 -16.45 -34.86 -55.25
N SER A 368 -15.62 -34.24 -54.48
CA SER A 368 -14.92 -32.99 -54.82
C SER A 368 -13.67 -32.82 -53.96
N GLU A 369 -12.69 -32.14 -54.51
CA GLU A 369 -11.49 -31.68 -53.84
C GLU A 369 -11.54 -30.16 -53.74
N GLU A 370 -11.42 -29.62 -52.55
CA GLU A 370 -11.53 -28.18 -52.24
C GLU A 370 -10.31 -27.69 -51.47
N ASN A 371 -9.85 -26.47 -51.74
CA ASN A 371 -8.84 -25.79 -50.96
C ASN A 371 -9.49 -24.83 -49.98
N HIS A 372 -9.23 -25.02 -48.72
CA HIS A 372 -9.76 -24.16 -47.65
C HIS A 372 -8.63 -23.42 -46.95
N MET A 373 -8.89 -22.17 -46.57
CA MET A 373 -7.95 -21.35 -45.82
C MET A 373 -8.49 -21.02 -44.44
N PHE A 374 -7.68 -21.24 -43.39
CA PHE A 374 -8.00 -20.86 -42.04
C PHE A 374 -7.07 -19.75 -41.58
N LYS A 375 -7.62 -18.77 -40.84
CA LYS A 375 -6.84 -17.78 -40.11
C LYS A 375 -7.30 -17.75 -38.65
N PHE A 376 -6.35 -18.00 -37.78
CA PHE A 376 -6.56 -18.00 -36.34
C PHE A 376 -6.05 -16.72 -35.73
N PHE A 377 -6.87 -16.10 -34.82
CA PHE A 377 -6.52 -14.91 -34.04
C PHE A 377 -6.49 -15.25 -32.58
N ARG A 378 -5.39 -14.96 -31.89
CA ARG A 378 -5.29 -15.08 -30.42
C ARG A 378 -6.03 -14.00 -29.68
N SER A 379 -6.38 -12.90 -30.34
CA SER A 379 -7.07 -11.75 -29.75
C SER A 379 -8.42 -12.14 -29.14
N THR A 380 -8.70 -11.64 -27.93
CA THR A 380 -10.00 -11.73 -27.28
C THR A 380 -10.88 -10.50 -27.54
N GLY A 381 -10.36 -9.51 -28.26
CA GLY A 381 -11.10 -8.30 -28.66
C GLY A 381 -12.02 -8.51 -29.86
N SER A 382 -12.72 -7.44 -30.25
CA SER A 382 -13.53 -7.43 -31.48
C SER A 382 -12.65 -7.21 -32.70
N ILE A 383 -12.78 -8.10 -33.69
CA ILE A 383 -12.10 -8.00 -34.98
C ILE A 383 -12.94 -7.16 -35.92
N GLY A 384 -12.37 -6.07 -36.42
CA GLY A 384 -13.03 -5.18 -37.39
C GLY A 384 -13.04 -5.71 -38.82
N GLU A 385 -13.58 -4.88 -39.73
CA GLU A 385 -13.72 -5.22 -41.17
C GLU A 385 -12.37 -5.43 -41.89
N LEU A 386 -11.36 -4.59 -41.57
CA LEU A 386 -10.10 -4.60 -42.34
C LEU A 386 -9.37 -5.94 -42.30
N PRO A 387 -9.16 -6.63 -41.17
CA PRO A 387 -8.56 -7.95 -41.12
C PRO A 387 -9.35 -9.02 -41.89
N VAL A 388 -10.69 -8.90 -41.97
CA VAL A 388 -11.57 -9.80 -42.73
C VAL A 388 -11.42 -9.55 -44.23
N ARG A 389 -11.31 -8.30 -44.65
CA ARG A 389 -11.07 -7.90 -46.03
C ARG A 389 -9.71 -8.38 -46.52
N ASP A 390 -8.67 -8.17 -45.71
CA ASP A 390 -7.31 -8.64 -46.03
C ASP A 390 -7.27 -10.17 -46.16
N PHE A 391 -7.98 -10.87 -45.30
CA PHE A 391 -8.09 -12.33 -45.39
C PHE A 391 -8.83 -12.79 -46.65
N HIS A 392 -9.89 -12.08 -47.07
CA HIS A 392 -10.58 -12.38 -48.33
C HIS A 392 -9.65 -12.24 -49.55
N GLY A 393 -8.78 -11.22 -49.55
CA GLY A 393 -7.73 -11.07 -50.54
C GLY A 393 -6.83 -12.28 -50.60
N LYS A 394 -6.36 -12.80 -49.48
CA LYS A 394 -5.54 -14.01 -49.38
C LYS A 394 -6.26 -15.26 -49.84
N VAL A 395 -7.54 -15.44 -49.51
CA VAL A 395 -8.37 -16.58 -50.01
C VAL A 395 -8.40 -16.57 -51.52
N SER A 396 -8.56 -15.41 -52.15
CA SER A 396 -8.57 -15.24 -53.60
C SER A 396 -7.18 -15.50 -54.20
N GLU A 397 -6.11 -14.98 -53.60
CA GLU A 397 -4.73 -15.17 -54.06
C GLU A 397 -4.31 -16.64 -54.08
N HIS A 398 -4.66 -17.40 -53.03
CA HIS A 398 -4.35 -18.81 -52.89
C HIS A 398 -5.37 -19.73 -53.61
N LYS A 399 -6.34 -19.15 -54.33
CA LYS A 399 -7.42 -19.89 -55.02
C LYS A 399 -8.13 -20.87 -54.07
N ALA A 400 -8.35 -20.46 -52.83
CA ALA A 400 -9.09 -21.26 -51.89
C ALA A 400 -10.59 -21.10 -52.12
N ASP A 401 -11.34 -22.21 -52.05
CA ASP A 401 -12.79 -22.24 -52.27
C ASP A 401 -13.55 -21.64 -51.07
N LYS A 402 -12.99 -21.78 -49.87
CA LYS A 402 -13.56 -21.23 -48.65
C LYS A 402 -12.50 -20.70 -47.67
N GLY A 403 -12.86 -19.66 -46.94
CA GLY A 403 -12.06 -19.08 -45.86
C GLY A 403 -12.76 -19.16 -44.53
N PHE A 404 -12.02 -19.47 -43.45
CA PHE A 404 -12.50 -19.54 -42.09
C PHE A 404 -11.65 -18.63 -41.19
N LEU A 405 -12.25 -17.61 -40.60
CA LEU A 405 -11.59 -16.79 -39.58
C LEU A 405 -12.03 -17.26 -38.20
N VAL A 406 -11.09 -17.67 -37.39
CA VAL A 406 -11.32 -18.23 -36.06
C VAL A 406 -10.75 -17.27 -35.00
N SER A 407 -11.56 -16.80 -34.10
CA SER A 407 -11.17 -15.85 -33.06
C SER A 407 -11.60 -16.30 -31.68
N ALA A 408 -10.77 -15.98 -30.66
CA ALA A 408 -11.16 -16.10 -29.26
C ALA A 408 -12.00 -14.89 -28.77
N GLY A 409 -12.24 -13.90 -29.63
CA GLY A 409 -13.08 -12.76 -29.42
C GLY A 409 -14.36 -12.75 -30.24
N THR A 410 -14.82 -11.57 -30.59
CA THR A 410 -16.01 -11.32 -31.42
C THR A 410 -15.64 -10.66 -32.74
N TYR A 411 -16.60 -10.48 -33.63
CA TYR A 411 -16.46 -9.71 -34.87
C TYR A 411 -17.40 -8.51 -34.84
N SER A 412 -16.94 -7.37 -35.37
CA SER A 412 -17.77 -6.17 -35.49
C SER A 412 -18.91 -6.39 -36.48
N GLU A 413 -19.94 -5.55 -36.42
CA GLU A 413 -21.06 -5.57 -37.36
C GLU A 413 -20.60 -5.35 -38.80
N GLU A 414 -19.62 -4.46 -39.03
CA GLU A 414 -19.04 -4.19 -40.33
C GLU A 414 -18.30 -5.43 -40.87
N ALA A 415 -17.53 -6.12 -39.99
CA ALA A 415 -16.87 -7.36 -40.34
C ALA A 415 -17.84 -8.47 -40.76
N ARG A 416 -18.96 -8.61 -40.03
CA ARG A 416 -20.03 -9.57 -40.35
C ARG A 416 -20.69 -9.24 -41.66
N ARG A 417 -21.09 -7.98 -41.89
CA ARG A 417 -21.66 -7.52 -43.19
C ARG A 417 -20.72 -7.73 -44.37
N PHE A 418 -19.41 -7.51 -44.16
CA PHE A 418 -18.43 -7.76 -45.21
C PHE A 418 -18.35 -9.23 -45.56
N ALA A 419 -18.42 -10.15 -44.61
CA ALA A 419 -18.38 -11.59 -44.85
C ALA A 419 -19.65 -12.14 -45.54
N GLU A 420 -20.80 -11.48 -45.37
CA GLU A 420 -22.07 -11.88 -45.98
C GLU A 420 -21.96 -11.99 -47.53
N GLY A 421 -22.40 -13.10 -48.09
CA GLY A 421 -22.35 -13.36 -49.53
C GLY A 421 -20.97 -13.64 -50.11
N ARG A 422 -19.94 -13.76 -49.29
CA ARG A 422 -18.56 -14.14 -49.69
C ARG A 422 -18.22 -15.54 -49.16
N PRO A 423 -17.27 -16.23 -49.75
CA PRO A 423 -16.85 -17.57 -49.31
C PRO A 423 -16.02 -17.50 -48.02
N ILE A 424 -16.50 -16.76 -47.02
CA ILE A 424 -15.84 -16.54 -45.71
C ILE A 424 -16.80 -16.83 -44.58
N GLU A 425 -16.40 -17.67 -43.64
CA GLU A 425 -17.10 -17.95 -42.40
C GLU A 425 -16.36 -17.38 -41.21
N LEU A 426 -17.10 -16.69 -40.30
CA LEU A 426 -16.56 -16.09 -39.10
C LEU A 426 -16.89 -16.95 -37.89
N PHE A 427 -15.86 -17.51 -37.28
CA PHE A 427 -15.96 -18.34 -36.05
C PHE A 427 -15.51 -17.51 -34.86
N ASP A 428 -16.47 -17.09 -34.07
CA ASP A 428 -16.25 -16.36 -32.81
C ASP A 428 -15.84 -17.29 -31.65
N LYS A 429 -15.72 -16.75 -30.47
CA LYS A 429 -15.34 -17.49 -29.26
C LYS A 429 -16.20 -18.72 -29.02
N ASP A 430 -17.51 -18.63 -29.23
CA ASP A 430 -18.44 -19.75 -28.97
C ASP A 430 -18.21 -20.91 -29.94
N MET A 431 -17.93 -20.56 -31.19
CA MET A 431 -17.60 -21.58 -32.22
C MET A 431 -16.20 -22.14 -31.96
N LEU A 432 -15.21 -21.31 -31.61
CA LEU A 432 -13.87 -21.77 -31.20
C LEU A 432 -13.96 -22.79 -30.04
N ILE A 433 -14.73 -22.52 -29.01
CA ILE A 433 -14.91 -23.46 -27.87
C ILE A 433 -15.49 -24.82 -28.37
N LYS A 434 -16.43 -24.79 -29.34
CA LYS A 434 -16.98 -26.02 -29.93
C LYS A 434 -15.90 -26.78 -30.75
N LEU A 435 -15.02 -26.07 -31.43
CA LEU A 435 -13.89 -26.67 -32.16
C LEU A 435 -12.88 -27.30 -31.19
N LEU A 436 -12.51 -26.56 -30.12
CA LEU A 436 -11.55 -27.05 -29.12
C LEU A 436 -12.01 -28.31 -28.41
N LYS A 437 -13.34 -28.45 -28.15
CA LYS A 437 -13.91 -29.68 -27.57
C LYS A 437 -13.81 -30.90 -28.51
N LYS A 438 -13.73 -30.69 -29.82
CA LYS A 438 -13.58 -31.80 -30.81
C LYS A 438 -12.14 -32.31 -30.92
N VAL A 439 -11.17 -31.47 -30.57
CA VAL A 439 -9.75 -31.84 -30.69
C VAL A 439 -9.32 -32.84 -29.60
N GLY A 440 -10.10 -32.97 -28.51
CA GLY A 440 -9.70 -33.78 -27.34
C GLY A 440 -8.55 -33.16 -26.58
N ASP A 441 -8.30 -33.67 -25.38
CA ASP A 441 -7.16 -33.24 -24.55
C ASP A 441 -5.83 -33.79 -25.08
#